data_37ed53281637e8b74803a6ff1b0d4c84
#
_entry.id   37ed53281637e8b74803a6ff1b0d4c84
#
_cell.length_a   1.000
_cell.length_b   1.000
_cell.length_c   1.000
_cell.angle_alpha   90.00
_cell.angle_beta   90.00
_cell.angle_gamma   90.00
#
_symmetry.space_group_name_H-M   'P 1'
#
loop_
_entity.id
_entity.type
_entity.pdbx_description
1 polymer ?
#
loop_
_entity_poly.entity_id
_entity_poly.type
_entity_poly.pdbx_seq_one_letter_code
_entity_poly.pdbx_strand_id
1 'polypeptide(L)'
;MPTTHLLYLHGFRSSPASTKARMTAAAVAQRYPQVTWLCPALPASPRQAMDEVLRATADWPLSTTAVMGSSLGGFYATWLAERWGCKAVLLNPAVYPARDLAAHLGDHTVWHDPQQHFVFEAAHVQELRAQEIAHIRHPERYFAVIAKGDELLDWHEMTGHYPGAAITLLPGSDHALSDYAQHLDAALDFLDLQTA
;
A
#
# COMPACT_ATOMS: atom_id res chain seq x y z
N MET A 1 21.06 1.73 5.81
CA MET A 1 20.92 3.19 5.94
C MET A 1 19.48 3.45 6.34
N PRO A 2 19.21 4.36 7.29
CA PRO A 2 17.85 4.67 7.70
C PRO A 2 17.03 5.24 6.55
N THR A 3 15.72 5.03 6.60
CA THR A 3 14.78 5.52 5.60
C THR A 3 14.54 7.03 5.75
N THR A 4 14.77 7.78 4.69
CA THR A 4 14.59 9.25 4.63
C THR A 4 13.37 9.67 3.84
N HIS A 5 12.81 8.78 3.01
CA HIS A 5 11.64 9.04 2.16
C HIS A 5 10.63 7.91 2.31
N LEU A 6 9.40 8.25 2.64
CA LEU A 6 8.31 7.30 2.81
C LEU A 6 7.13 7.64 1.90
N LEU A 7 6.83 6.72 0.98
CA LEU A 7 5.66 6.77 0.12
C LEU A 7 4.54 5.92 0.72
N TYR A 8 3.33 6.47 0.84
CA TYR A 8 2.14 5.73 1.21
C TYR A 8 1.14 5.66 0.06
N LEU A 9 0.62 4.47 -0.22
CA LEU A 9 -0.34 4.21 -1.29
C LEU A 9 -1.67 3.71 -0.70
N HIS A 10 -2.73 4.45 -0.96
CA HIS A 10 -4.07 4.11 -0.49
C HIS A 10 -4.76 3.06 -1.37
N GLY A 11 -5.86 2.47 -0.88
CA GLY A 11 -6.61 1.44 -1.58
C GLY A 11 -7.60 1.95 -2.64
N PHE A 12 -8.29 1.00 -3.26
CA PHE A 12 -9.38 1.27 -4.21
C PHE A 12 -10.50 2.08 -3.54
N ARG A 13 -11.06 3.08 -4.23
CA ARG A 13 -12.08 4.01 -3.72
C ARG A 13 -11.64 4.81 -2.47
N SER A 14 -10.35 4.83 -2.16
CA SER A 14 -9.79 5.52 -1.01
C SER A 14 -9.08 6.82 -1.45
N SER A 15 -8.44 7.50 -0.51
CA SER A 15 -7.73 8.75 -0.76
C SER A 15 -6.62 8.97 0.31
N PRO A 16 -5.77 10.00 0.15
CA PRO A 16 -4.84 10.43 1.21
C PRO A 16 -5.52 10.83 2.52
N ALA A 17 -6.83 11.10 2.50
CA ALA A 17 -7.62 11.40 3.70
C ALA A 17 -8.09 10.14 4.47
N SER A 18 -7.72 8.93 4.03
CA SER A 18 -8.06 7.69 4.74
C SER A 18 -7.47 7.67 6.15
N THR A 19 -8.16 6.98 7.06
CA THR A 19 -7.75 6.89 8.48
C THR A 19 -6.32 6.42 8.63
N LYS A 20 -5.94 5.32 7.97
CA LYS A 20 -4.57 4.78 8.03
C LYS A 20 -3.52 5.75 7.48
N ALA A 21 -3.79 6.40 6.34
CA ALA A 21 -2.87 7.38 5.78
C ALA A 21 -2.66 8.58 6.72
N ARG A 22 -3.74 9.14 7.28
CA ARG A 22 -3.66 10.26 8.23
C ARG A 22 -2.93 9.89 9.51
N MET A 23 -3.22 8.71 10.07
CA MET A 23 -2.56 8.24 11.29
C MET A 23 -1.06 8.05 11.06
N THR A 24 -0.68 7.43 9.95
CA THR A 24 0.74 7.24 9.59
C THR A 24 1.41 8.59 9.36
N ALA A 25 0.79 9.49 8.59
CA ALA A 25 1.32 10.84 8.36
C ALA A 25 1.56 11.62 9.66
N ALA A 26 0.59 11.58 10.59
CA ALA A 26 0.70 12.25 11.89
C ALA A 26 1.86 11.67 12.74
N ALA A 27 1.97 10.35 12.79
CA ALA A 27 3.06 9.68 13.51
C ALA A 27 4.43 9.98 12.90
N VAL A 28 4.54 9.96 11.57
CA VAL A 28 5.79 10.32 10.87
C VAL A 28 6.16 11.78 11.13
N ALA A 29 5.22 12.72 10.98
CA ALA A 29 5.49 14.14 11.24
C ALA A 29 5.91 14.43 12.67
N GLN A 30 5.33 13.72 13.64
CA GLN A 30 5.64 13.90 15.07
C GLN A 30 6.97 13.26 15.48
N ARG A 31 7.24 12.03 15.00
CA ARG A 31 8.33 11.19 15.51
C ARG A 31 9.56 11.21 14.62
N TYR A 32 9.38 11.49 13.33
CA TYR A 32 10.41 11.44 12.28
C TYR A 32 10.33 12.68 11.36
N PRO A 33 10.45 13.89 11.91
CA PRO A 33 10.20 15.14 11.16
C PRO A 33 11.16 15.37 10.00
N GLN A 34 12.25 14.61 9.91
CA GLN A 34 13.22 14.68 8.80
C GLN A 34 12.86 13.76 7.65
N VAL A 35 11.87 12.87 7.83
CA VAL A 35 11.43 11.96 6.77
C VAL A 35 10.50 12.69 5.81
N THR A 36 10.85 12.68 4.54
CA THR A 36 9.97 13.16 3.48
C THR A 36 8.80 12.19 3.31
N TRP A 37 7.59 12.68 3.59
CA TRP A 37 6.35 11.93 3.45
C TRP A 37 5.62 12.30 2.18
N LEU A 38 5.14 11.29 1.44
CA LEU A 38 4.25 11.49 0.29
C LEU A 38 3.12 10.46 0.31
N CYS A 39 1.89 10.94 0.20
CA CYS A 39 0.70 10.11 -0.05
C CYS A 39 -0.11 10.77 -1.17
N PRO A 40 0.12 10.43 -2.45
CA PRO A 40 -0.59 11.04 -3.56
C PRO A 40 -2.03 10.51 -3.65
N ALA A 41 -2.93 11.32 -4.22
CA ALA A 41 -4.19 10.81 -4.72
C ALA A 41 -3.91 9.95 -5.96
N LEU A 42 -4.44 8.72 -5.98
CA LEU A 42 -4.20 7.78 -7.06
C LEU A 42 -5.39 7.81 -8.03
N PRO A 43 -5.16 8.03 -9.34
CA PRO A 43 -6.22 7.94 -10.35
C PRO A 43 -6.72 6.50 -10.51
N ALA A 44 -7.88 6.35 -11.19
CA ALA A 44 -8.51 5.05 -11.42
C ALA A 44 -7.68 4.11 -12.30
N SER A 45 -6.92 4.65 -13.26
CA SER A 45 -6.01 3.88 -14.11
C SER A 45 -4.77 3.46 -13.32
N PRO A 46 -4.53 2.14 -13.12
CA PRO A 46 -3.33 1.63 -12.44
C PRO A 46 -2.03 2.06 -13.10
N ARG A 47 -2.00 2.11 -14.42
CA ARG A 47 -0.84 2.60 -15.17
C ARG A 47 -0.58 4.07 -14.89
N GLN A 48 -1.61 4.91 -15.01
CA GLN A 48 -1.48 6.34 -14.73
C GLN A 48 -1.07 6.58 -13.28
N ALA A 49 -1.65 5.84 -12.31
CA ALA A 49 -1.29 5.92 -10.91
C ALA A 49 0.21 5.69 -10.69
N MET A 50 0.77 4.63 -11.28
CA MET A 50 2.19 4.33 -11.13
C MET A 50 3.08 5.30 -11.91
N ASP A 51 2.66 5.77 -13.08
CA ASP A 51 3.38 6.80 -13.84
C ASP A 51 3.45 8.13 -13.06
N GLU A 52 2.38 8.51 -12.37
CA GLU A 52 2.35 9.71 -11.53
C GLU A 52 3.24 9.56 -10.28
N VAL A 53 3.19 8.39 -9.62
CA VAL A 53 4.06 8.07 -8.50
C VAL A 53 5.53 8.11 -8.90
N LEU A 54 5.90 7.46 -10.01
CA LEU A 54 7.28 7.44 -10.50
C LEU A 54 7.79 8.84 -10.85
N ARG A 55 6.93 9.70 -11.42
CA ARG A 55 7.29 11.11 -11.69
C ARG A 55 7.45 11.92 -10.40
N ALA A 56 6.55 11.75 -9.44
CA ALA A 56 6.59 12.47 -8.16
C ALA A 56 7.79 12.08 -7.28
N THR A 57 8.36 10.91 -7.50
CA THR A 57 9.49 10.36 -6.72
C THR A 57 10.77 10.24 -7.56
N ALA A 58 10.84 10.89 -8.73
CA ALA A 58 11.95 10.72 -9.66
C ALA A 58 13.32 11.11 -9.06
N ASP A 59 13.34 12.11 -8.19
CA ASP A 59 14.56 12.59 -7.53
C ASP A 59 14.83 11.94 -6.16
N TRP A 60 14.01 10.94 -5.76
CA TRP A 60 14.20 10.29 -4.47
C TRP A 60 15.38 9.32 -4.47
N PRO A 61 16.19 9.30 -3.39
CA PRO A 61 17.28 8.35 -3.24
C PRO A 61 16.73 6.95 -2.93
N LEU A 62 16.66 6.06 -3.93
CA LEU A 62 16.04 4.74 -3.78
C LEU A 62 16.65 3.90 -2.66
N SER A 63 17.93 4.11 -2.31
CA SER A 63 18.62 3.38 -1.22
C SER A 63 18.10 3.74 0.19
N THR A 64 17.41 4.86 0.34
CA THR A 64 16.81 5.34 1.60
C THR A 64 15.33 5.63 1.45
N THR A 65 14.70 5.09 0.41
CA THR A 65 13.26 5.15 0.18
C THR A 65 12.59 3.88 0.69
N ALA A 66 11.41 4.00 1.28
CA ALA A 66 10.54 2.89 1.60
C ALA A 66 9.11 3.17 1.13
N VAL A 67 8.33 2.10 0.97
CA VAL A 67 6.93 2.20 0.56
C VAL A 67 6.02 1.56 1.60
N MET A 68 4.81 2.07 1.70
CA MET A 68 3.75 1.51 2.51
C MET A 68 2.45 1.51 1.71
N GLY A 69 1.65 0.46 1.82
CA GLY A 69 0.42 0.40 1.06
C GLY A 69 -0.68 -0.42 1.73
N SER A 70 -1.92 0.00 1.53
CA SER A 70 -3.11 -0.67 2.06
C SER A 70 -4.01 -1.16 0.94
N SER A 71 -4.47 -2.42 1.02
CA SER A 71 -5.36 -3.03 0.03
C SER A 71 -4.74 -2.96 -1.38
N LEU A 72 -5.40 -2.35 -2.38
CA LEU A 72 -4.83 -2.09 -3.70
C LEU A 72 -3.51 -1.31 -3.63
N GLY A 73 -3.36 -0.40 -2.66
CA GLY A 73 -2.09 0.29 -2.41
C GLY A 73 -0.97 -0.67 -1.99
N GLY A 74 -1.30 -1.78 -1.33
CA GLY A 74 -0.35 -2.85 -1.01
C GLY A 74 0.16 -3.58 -2.25
N PHE A 75 -0.71 -3.80 -3.23
CA PHE A 75 -0.31 -4.32 -4.55
C PHE A 75 0.67 -3.37 -5.26
N TYR A 76 0.37 -2.08 -5.30
CA TYR A 76 1.27 -1.09 -5.88
C TYR A 76 2.59 -0.97 -5.11
N ALA A 77 2.53 -1.05 -3.77
CA ALA A 77 3.73 -1.03 -2.93
C ALA A 77 4.64 -2.23 -3.23
N THR A 78 4.06 -3.42 -3.45
CA THR A 78 4.81 -4.62 -3.86
C THR A 78 5.48 -4.43 -5.21
N TRP A 79 4.75 -3.91 -6.20
CA TRP A 79 5.30 -3.63 -7.53
C TRP A 79 6.47 -2.63 -7.48
N LEU A 80 6.34 -1.56 -6.68
CA LEU A 80 7.42 -0.57 -6.50
C LEU A 80 8.61 -1.15 -5.73
N ALA A 81 8.36 -1.91 -4.66
CA ALA A 81 9.42 -2.50 -3.85
C ALA A 81 10.28 -3.48 -4.67
N GLU A 82 9.66 -4.29 -5.54
CA GLU A 82 10.39 -5.18 -6.45
C GLU A 82 11.19 -4.40 -7.51
N ARG A 83 10.69 -3.24 -7.93
CA ARG A 83 11.36 -2.38 -8.90
C ARG A 83 12.49 -1.55 -8.29
N TRP A 84 12.30 -1.01 -7.10
CA TRP A 84 13.25 -0.12 -6.43
C TRP A 84 14.23 -0.85 -5.51
N GLY A 85 13.88 -2.07 -5.09
CA GLY A 85 14.68 -2.82 -4.13
C GLY A 85 14.60 -2.26 -2.72
N CYS A 86 13.49 -1.61 -2.34
CA CYS A 86 13.29 -0.95 -1.06
C CYS A 86 12.46 -1.79 -0.09
N LYS A 87 12.38 -1.35 1.18
CA LYS A 87 11.47 -1.93 2.19
C LYS A 87 10.02 -1.59 1.87
N ALA A 88 9.12 -2.53 2.17
CA ALA A 88 7.68 -2.36 2.00
C ALA A 88 6.90 -2.82 3.24
N VAL A 89 5.95 -1.99 3.68
CA VAL A 89 4.94 -2.35 4.67
C VAL A 89 3.59 -2.48 3.99
N LEU A 90 2.93 -3.61 4.20
CA LEU A 90 1.71 -4.01 3.53
C LEU A 90 0.58 -4.20 4.55
N LEU A 91 -0.54 -3.54 4.32
CA LEU A 91 -1.71 -3.58 5.20
C LEU A 91 -2.87 -4.23 4.46
N ASN A 92 -3.22 -5.48 4.79
CA ASN A 92 -4.19 -6.29 4.04
C ASN A 92 -4.01 -6.13 2.51
N PRO A 93 -2.85 -6.50 1.94
CA PRO A 93 -2.55 -6.21 0.55
C PRO A 93 -3.42 -7.01 -0.42
N ALA A 94 -3.96 -6.36 -1.45
CA ALA A 94 -4.53 -7.09 -2.57
C ALA A 94 -3.42 -7.85 -3.32
N VAL A 95 -3.67 -9.12 -3.62
CA VAL A 95 -2.71 -10.01 -4.30
C VAL A 95 -3.10 -10.22 -5.77
N TYR A 96 -4.40 -10.43 -6.01
CA TYR A 96 -4.94 -10.65 -7.36
C TYR A 96 -5.98 -9.57 -7.74
N PRO A 97 -5.61 -8.27 -7.69
CA PRO A 97 -6.59 -7.19 -7.87
C PRO A 97 -7.23 -7.20 -9.26
N ALA A 98 -6.56 -7.70 -10.29
CA ALA A 98 -7.15 -7.85 -11.62
C ALA A 98 -8.33 -8.82 -11.64
N ARG A 99 -8.26 -9.91 -10.85
CA ARG A 99 -9.37 -10.85 -10.66
C ARG A 99 -10.48 -10.22 -9.82
N ASP A 100 -10.10 -9.67 -8.68
CA ASP A 100 -11.04 -9.23 -7.65
C ASP A 100 -11.83 -8.00 -8.10
N LEU A 101 -11.19 -7.06 -8.80
CA LEU A 101 -11.83 -5.84 -9.29
C LEU A 101 -12.53 -6.01 -10.65
N ALA A 102 -12.39 -7.16 -11.34
CA ALA A 102 -13.09 -7.39 -12.60
C ALA A 102 -14.62 -7.35 -12.47
N ALA A 103 -15.16 -7.65 -11.28
CA ALA A 103 -16.59 -7.54 -10.99
C ALA A 103 -17.04 -6.11 -10.60
N HIS A 104 -16.11 -5.17 -10.50
CA HIS A 104 -16.36 -3.80 -10.02
C HIS A 104 -16.16 -2.76 -11.13
N LEU A 105 -16.50 -3.11 -12.38
CA LEU A 105 -16.48 -2.16 -13.48
C LEU A 105 -17.62 -1.13 -13.34
N GLY A 106 -17.36 0.10 -13.77
CA GLY A 106 -18.37 1.17 -13.81
C GLY A 106 -18.04 2.35 -12.92
N ASP A 107 -19.06 3.11 -12.57
CA ASP A 107 -18.96 4.33 -11.78
C ASP A 107 -18.85 4.05 -10.28
N HIS A 108 -17.91 4.73 -9.64
CA HIS A 108 -17.64 4.61 -8.21
C HIS A 108 -17.46 5.98 -7.58
N THR A 109 -17.74 6.04 -6.27
CA THR A 109 -17.42 7.19 -5.43
C THR A 109 -16.24 6.89 -4.51
N VAL A 110 -15.49 7.92 -4.15
CA VAL A 110 -14.47 7.83 -3.10
C VAL A 110 -15.15 7.74 -1.73
N TRP A 111 -14.69 6.82 -0.86
CA TRP A 111 -15.32 6.58 0.45
C TRP A 111 -15.43 7.82 1.35
N HIS A 112 -14.42 8.70 1.27
CA HIS A 112 -14.34 9.89 2.12
C HIS A 112 -14.87 11.16 1.44
N ASP A 113 -15.24 11.07 0.16
CA ASP A 113 -15.84 12.15 -0.62
C ASP A 113 -16.84 11.60 -1.63
N PRO A 114 -18.11 11.44 -1.26
CA PRO A 114 -19.14 10.93 -2.16
C PRO A 114 -19.42 11.82 -3.38
N GLN A 115 -18.91 13.02 -3.42
CA GLN A 115 -19.01 13.91 -4.59
C GLN A 115 -17.93 13.64 -5.64
N GLN A 116 -16.84 12.99 -5.23
CA GLN A 116 -15.77 12.59 -6.14
C GLN A 116 -16.08 11.24 -6.77
N HIS A 117 -16.34 11.27 -8.08
CA HIS A 117 -16.61 10.10 -8.90
C HIS A 117 -15.41 9.72 -9.75
N PHE A 118 -15.29 8.44 -10.06
CA PHE A 118 -14.39 7.91 -11.06
C PHE A 118 -14.97 6.66 -11.72
N VAL A 119 -14.57 6.39 -12.95
CA VAL A 119 -14.99 5.19 -13.67
C VAL A 119 -13.86 4.17 -13.66
N PHE A 120 -14.17 2.93 -13.23
CA PHE A 120 -13.24 1.81 -13.32
C PHE A 120 -13.59 0.98 -14.55
N GLU A 121 -12.66 0.88 -15.50
CA GLU A 121 -12.89 0.32 -16.83
C GLU A 121 -12.21 -1.04 -17.00
N ALA A 122 -12.65 -1.82 -18.02
CA ALA A 122 -12.03 -3.08 -18.36
C ALA A 122 -10.53 -2.94 -18.74
N ALA A 123 -10.16 -1.79 -19.32
CA ALA A 123 -8.76 -1.46 -19.57
C ALA A 123 -7.91 -1.43 -18.29
N HIS A 124 -8.47 -0.92 -17.19
CA HIS A 124 -7.77 -0.85 -15.90
C HIS A 124 -7.48 -2.25 -15.31
N VAL A 125 -8.37 -3.22 -15.57
CA VAL A 125 -8.12 -4.63 -15.20
C VAL A 125 -6.90 -5.19 -15.94
N GLN A 126 -6.73 -4.85 -17.22
CA GLN A 126 -5.54 -5.27 -17.99
C GLN A 126 -4.26 -4.56 -17.49
N GLU A 127 -4.38 -3.31 -17.09
CA GLU A 127 -3.27 -2.56 -16.49
C GLU A 127 -2.82 -3.18 -15.16
N LEU A 128 -3.78 -3.62 -14.30
CA LEU A 128 -3.46 -4.38 -13.09
C LEU A 128 -2.71 -5.67 -13.41
N ARG A 129 -3.18 -6.46 -14.39
CA ARG A 129 -2.49 -7.68 -14.82
C ARG A 129 -1.05 -7.43 -15.26
N ALA A 130 -0.81 -6.32 -15.95
CA ALA A 130 0.53 -5.95 -16.41
C ALA A 130 1.48 -5.55 -15.25
N GLN A 131 0.93 -5.26 -14.07
CA GLN A 131 1.69 -4.89 -12.87
C GLN A 131 1.76 -6.04 -11.84
N GLU A 132 1.19 -7.21 -12.12
CA GLU A 132 1.24 -8.35 -11.21
C GLU A 132 2.69 -8.82 -10.99
N ILE A 133 3.04 -9.01 -9.73
CA ILE A 133 4.30 -9.62 -9.29
C ILE A 133 3.99 -11.06 -8.88
N ALA A 134 4.45 -12.02 -9.64
CA ALA A 134 4.20 -13.43 -9.36
C ALA A 134 4.88 -13.91 -8.07
N HIS A 135 6.08 -13.42 -7.79
CA HIS A 135 6.88 -13.79 -6.63
C HIS A 135 7.74 -12.61 -6.17
N ILE A 136 7.79 -12.38 -4.87
CA ILE A 136 8.74 -11.45 -4.27
C ILE A 136 10.15 -12.07 -4.27
N ARG A 137 11.18 -11.27 -4.56
CA ARG A 137 12.57 -11.77 -4.65
C ARG A 137 13.35 -11.67 -3.34
N HIS A 138 12.97 -10.73 -2.49
CA HIS A 138 13.66 -10.37 -1.25
C HIS A 138 12.67 -10.28 -0.09
N PRO A 139 12.19 -11.43 0.44
CA PRO A 139 11.15 -11.44 1.48
C PRO A 139 11.54 -10.67 2.76
N GLU A 140 12.82 -10.56 3.06
CA GLU A 140 13.34 -9.79 4.20
C GLU A 140 13.05 -8.28 4.11
N ARG A 141 12.64 -7.79 2.95
CA ARG A 141 12.25 -6.37 2.72
C ARG A 141 10.76 -6.12 2.95
N TYR A 142 9.99 -7.16 3.28
CA TYR A 142 8.54 -7.05 3.41
C TYR A 142 8.09 -7.30 4.84
N PHE A 143 7.21 -6.43 5.30
CA PHE A 143 6.44 -6.63 6.52
C PHE A 143 4.95 -6.48 6.18
N ALA A 144 4.14 -7.48 6.51
CA ALA A 144 2.71 -7.45 6.27
C ALA A 144 1.93 -7.55 7.58
N VAL A 145 0.90 -6.72 7.72
CA VAL A 145 -0.15 -6.85 8.73
C VAL A 145 -1.40 -7.36 8.01
N ILE A 146 -1.81 -8.57 8.36
CA ILE A 146 -2.89 -9.30 7.68
C ILE A 146 -3.95 -9.71 8.70
N ALA A 147 -5.21 -9.36 8.43
CA ALA A 147 -6.36 -9.69 9.26
C ALA A 147 -7.05 -10.95 8.73
N LYS A 148 -7.27 -11.95 9.59
CA LYS A 148 -8.10 -13.13 9.26
C LYS A 148 -9.57 -12.79 9.11
N GLY A 149 -10.02 -11.69 9.71
CA GLY A 149 -11.38 -11.19 9.59
C GLY A 149 -11.61 -10.26 8.41
N ASP A 150 -10.63 -10.14 7.49
CA ASP A 150 -10.81 -9.37 6.24
C ASP A 150 -11.98 -9.96 5.44
N GLU A 151 -13.03 -9.17 5.25
CA GLU A 151 -14.27 -9.58 4.59
C GLU A 151 -14.22 -9.42 3.07
N LEU A 152 -13.16 -8.83 2.53
CA LEU A 152 -12.98 -8.54 1.10
C LEU A 152 -11.91 -9.41 0.45
N LEU A 153 -10.82 -9.70 1.16
CA LEU A 153 -9.65 -10.39 0.64
C LEU A 153 -9.32 -11.64 1.46
N ASP A 154 -8.99 -12.73 0.79
CA ASP A 154 -8.60 -13.96 1.47
C ASP A 154 -7.20 -13.86 2.09
N TRP A 155 -7.12 -13.94 3.41
CA TRP A 155 -5.87 -13.87 4.14
C TRP A 155 -4.91 -15.03 3.81
N HIS A 156 -5.41 -16.18 3.32
CA HIS A 156 -4.56 -17.29 2.87
C HIS A 156 -3.81 -16.91 1.59
N GLU A 157 -4.46 -16.22 0.66
CA GLU A 157 -3.81 -15.69 -0.54
C GLU A 157 -2.76 -14.66 -0.17
N MET A 158 -3.10 -13.73 0.76
CA MET A 158 -2.15 -12.73 1.23
C MET A 158 -0.90 -13.38 1.85
N THR A 159 -1.08 -14.32 2.79
CA THR A 159 0.06 -15.00 3.44
C THR A 159 0.84 -15.87 2.47
N GLY A 160 0.16 -16.53 1.53
CA GLY A 160 0.78 -17.38 0.51
C GLY A 160 1.61 -16.62 -0.52
N HIS A 161 1.30 -15.34 -0.74
CA HIS A 161 2.01 -14.50 -1.72
C HIS A 161 3.35 -13.95 -1.21
N TYR A 162 3.51 -13.84 0.11
CA TYR A 162 4.72 -13.29 0.75
C TYR A 162 5.49 -14.33 1.57
N PRO A 163 5.90 -15.49 0.97
CA PRO A 163 6.62 -16.52 1.70
C PRO A 163 7.98 -16.00 2.20
N GLY A 164 8.24 -16.17 3.49
CA GLY A 164 9.49 -15.72 4.12
C GLY A 164 9.51 -14.25 4.55
N ALA A 165 8.47 -13.46 4.23
CA ALA A 165 8.32 -12.10 4.75
C ALA A 165 7.96 -12.11 6.25
N ALA A 166 8.22 -11.01 6.94
CA ALA A 166 7.71 -10.78 8.28
C ALA A 166 6.19 -10.54 8.21
N ILE A 167 5.39 -11.35 8.91
CA ILE A 167 3.92 -11.24 8.88
C ILE A 167 3.38 -11.19 10.31
N THR A 168 2.61 -10.14 10.61
CA THR A 168 1.71 -10.12 11.76
C THR A 168 0.33 -10.55 11.30
N LEU A 169 -0.04 -11.78 11.62
CA LEU A 169 -1.34 -12.35 11.28
C LEU A 169 -2.32 -12.16 12.45
N LEU A 170 -3.29 -11.28 12.27
CA LEU A 170 -4.28 -10.94 13.29
C LEU A 170 -5.41 -11.99 13.30
N PRO A 171 -5.80 -12.55 14.47
CA PRO A 171 -6.87 -13.54 14.55
C PRO A 171 -8.25 -12.97 14.22
N GLY A 172 -8.41 -11.64 14.33
CA GLY A 172 -9.62 -10.89 14.02
C GLY A 172 -9.30 -9.69 13.14
N SER A 173 -9.84 -8.52 13.50
CA SER A 173 -9.81 -7.29 12.72
C SER A 173 -10.62 -7.42 11.40
N ASP A 174 -10.55 -6.43 10.52
CA ASP A 174 -11.33 -6.32 9.30
C ASP A 174 -10.46 -5.83 8.12
N HIS A 175 -11.05 -5.68 6.93
CA HIS A 175 -10.33 -5.13 5.77
C HIS A 175 -9.77 -3.74 6.03
N ALA A 176 -10.49 -2.93 6.76
CA ALA A 176 -10.06 -1.56 7.11
C ALA A 176 -8.90 -1.54 8.10
N LEU A 177 -8.58 -2.65 8.79
CA LEU A 177 -7.72 -2.69 9.97
C LEU A 177 -8.17 -1.61 10.98
N SER A 178 -9.40 -1.78 11.50
CA SER A 178 -9.99 -0.81 12.45
C SER A 178 -9.17 -0.63 13.73
N ASP A 179 -8.31 -1.60 14.03
CA ASP A 179 -7.35 -1.60 15.13
C ASP A 179 -5.92 -1.14 14.72
N TYR A 180 -5.77 -0.51 13.56
CA TYR A 180 -4.48 -0.12 12.99
C TYR A 180 -3.57 0.65 13.94
N ALA A 181 -4.14 1.43 14.87
CA ALA A 181 -3.36 2.13 15.89
C ALA A 181 -2.43 1.22 16.71
N GLN A 182 -2.84 -0.05 16.93
CA GLN A 182 -2.08 -1.04 17.68
C GLN A 182 -0.90 -1.62 16.88
N HIS A 183 -0.92 -1.47 15.56
CA HIS A 183 0.06 -2.07 14.64
C HIS A 183 0.98 -1.04 13.99
N LEU A 184 0.67 0.25 14.15
CA LEU A 184 1.40 1.36 13.54
C LEU A 184 2.88 1.38 13.96
N ASP A 185 3.16 1.17 15.25
CA ASP A 185 4.53 1.19 15.74
C ASP A 185 5.38 0.10 15.11
N ALA A 186 4.89 -1.14 15.06
CA ALA A 186 5.60 -2.23 14.42
C ALA A 186 5.85 -1.97 12.92
N ALA A 187 4.89 -1.32 12.24
CA ALA A 187 5.03 -0.92 10.84
C ALA A 187 6.14 0.12 10.65
N LEU A 188 6.19 1.15 11.50
CA LEU A 188 7.20 2.20 11.43
C LEU A 188 8.59 1.70 11.85
N ASP A 189 8.67 0.84 12.86
CA ASP A 189 9.93 0.25 13.33
C ASP A 189 10.57 -0.62 12.22
N PHE A 190 9.77 -1.40 11.48
CA PHE A 190 10.28 -2.18 10.35
C PHE A 190 10.92 -1.30 9.28
N LEU A 191 10.38 -0.12 9.03
CA LEU A 191 10.85 0.81 8.00
C LEU A 191 12.19 1.45 8.35
N ASP A 192 12.64 1.41 9.60
CA ASP A 192 13.91 2.01 10.05
C ASP A 192 13.99 3.50 9.65
N LEU A 193 12.98 4.26 10.05
CA LEU A 193 12.86 5.67 9.70
C LEU A 193 13.96 6.50 10.38
N GLN A 194 14.50 7.50 9.65
CA GLN A 194 15.52 8.39 10.16
C GLN A 194 14.99 9.20 11.35
N THR A 195 15.64 9.05 12.50
CA THR A 195 15.42 9.89 13.69
C THR A 195 16.19 11.20 13.59
N ALA A 196 15.80 12.19 14.40
CA ALA A 196 16.46 13.49 14.49
C ALA A 196 17.89 13.38 15.03
#